data_8d1d1d672e3ef44968f321883337f3a0
#
_entry.id   8d1d1d672e3ef44968f321883337f3a0
#
_cell.length_a   1.000
_cell.length_b   1.000
_cell.length_c   1.000
_cell.angle_alpha   90.00
_cell.angle_beta   90.00
_cell.angle_gamma   90.00
#
_symmetry.space_group_name_H-M   'P 1'
#
loop_
_entity.id
_entity.type
_entity.pdbx_description
1 polymer ?
#
loop_
_entity_poly.entity_id
_entity_poly.type
_entity_poly.pdbx_seq_one_letter_code
_entity_poly.pdbx_strand_id
1 'polypeptide(L)'
;PETVPDAPPTSTMKRYASVTTETLDQAADGKEVTICGIIAGLKPKITKKVDKMAIINLEDLSGTVEVIVFPDLYTTASHMLLTDTPLIVAGQLDKSEQGNKIKAVRIHLLAEVKKRGTTRMDILLNATGLTQDDLVKVKNILLQYKGDIPVYLHLRNPSRKESLISVGRDIRVTP
;
A
#
# COMPACT_ATOMS: atom_id res chain seq x y z
N PRO A 1 3.60 19.54 -16.67
CA PRO A 1 4.27 19.15 -15.44
C PRO A 1 3.55 17.92 -14.91
N GLU A 2 4.18 16.76 -15.10
CA GLU A 2 3.71 15.49 -14.57
C GLU A 2 3.87 15.57 -13.05
N THR A 3 2.77 15.47 -12.33
CA THR A 3 2.76 15.28 -10.88
C THR A 3 3.31 13.89 -10.62
N VAL A 4 4.53 13.82 -10.07
CA VAL A 4 5.09 12.61 -9.47
C VAL A 4 4.06 12.10 -8.46
N PRO A 5 3.62 10.84 -8.52
CA PRO A 5 2.70 10.31 -7.52
C PRO A 5 3.37 10.41 -6.16
N ASP A 6 2.74 11.13 -5.22
CA ASP A 6 3.22 11.25 -3.84
C ASP A 6 3.47 9.86 -3.26
N ALA A 7 4.65 9.66 -2.69
CA ALA A 7 4.98 8.43 -1.98
C ALA A 7 3.88 8.14 -0.94
N PRO A 8 3.41 6.90 -0.84
CA PRO A 8 2.30 6.58 0.07
C PRO A 8 2.67 6.95 1.51
N PRO A 9 1.75 7.56 2.29
CA PRO A 9 2.05 8.02 3.63
C PRO A 9 2.55 6.87 4.52
N THR A 10 3.53 7.15 5.35
CA THR A 10 4.23 6.22 6.27
C THR A 10 3.28 5.32 7.07
N SER A 11 2.13 5.86 7.49
CA SER A 11 1.10 5.12 8.23
C SER A 11 0.48 3.97 7.42
N THR A 12 0.39 4.15 6.10
CA THR A 12 -0.14 3.13 5.19
C THR A 12 0.85 1.98 4.99
N MET A 13 2.13 2.28 4.83
CA MET A 13 3.16 1.26 4.65
C MET A 13 3.28 0.36 5.89
N LYS A 14 3.28 0.95 7.09
CA LYS A 14 3.34 0.22 8.37
C LYS A 14 2.15 -0.74 8.60
N ARG A 15 0.98 -0.45 8.03
CA ARG A 15 -0.21 -1.29 8.18
C ARG A 15 -0.10 -2.62 7.43
N TYR A 16 0.63 -2.65 6.32
CA TYR A 16 0.73 -3.83 5.44
C TYR A 16 2.09 -4.52 5.49
N ALA A 17 3.06 -3.94 6.20
CA ALA A 17 4.40 -4.50 6.38
C ALA A 17 4.56 -5.09 7.78
N SER A 18 5.22 -6.23 7.89
CA SER A 18 5.64 -6.82 9.17
C SER A 18 7.03 -6.33 9.60
N VAL A 19 7.83 -5.85 8.65
CA VAL A 19 9.19 -5.33 8.84
C VAL A 19 9.43 -4.12 7.95
N THR A 20 10.43 -3.32 8.34
CA THR A 20 11.04 -2.26 7.51
C THR A 20 12.47 -2.64 7.20
N THR A 21 13.14 -1.95 6.27
CA THR A 21 14.57 -2.17 5.98
C THR A 21 15.42 -2.04 7.25
N GLU A 22 15.09 -1.10 8.15
CA GLU A 22 15.75 -0.90 9.45
C GLU A 22 15.57 -2.08 10.41
N THR A 23 14.40 -2.73 10.40
CA THR A 23 14.07 -3.82 11.34
C THR A 23 14.39 -5.22 10.79
N LEU A 24 14.82 -5.32 9.53
CA LEU A 24 15.18 -6.61 8.92
C LEU A 24 16.29 -7.34 9.70
N ASP A 25 17.25 -6.60 10.24
CA ASP A 25 18.36 -7.17 11.01
C ASP A 25 17.89 -7.85 12.32
N GLN A 26 16.73 -7.48 12.83
CA GLN A 26 16.15 -8.06 14.05
C GLN A 26 15.38 -9.37 13.75
N ALA A 27 14.98 -9.60 12.50
CA ALA A 27 14.30 -10.81 12.11
C ALA A 27 15.29 -11.98 11.98
N ALA A 28 14.86 -13.20 12.28
CA ALA A 28 15.68 -14.39 12.13
C ALA A 28 15.88 -14.73 10.64
N ASP A 29 17.01 -15.37 10.31
CA ASP A 29 17.24 -15.93 8.97
C ASP A 29 16.17 -16.98 8.64
N GLY A 30 15.75 -17.03 7.37
CA GLY A 30 14.68 -17.92 6.89
C GLY A 30 13.27 -17.53 7.33
N LYS A 31 13.09 -16.47 8.15
CA LYS A 31 11.76 -16.01 8.58
C LYS A 31 10.96 -15.45 7.42
N GLU A 32 9.67 -15.78 7.37
CA GLU A 32 8.73 -15.12 6.45
C GLU A 32 8.49 -13.68 6.91
N VAL A 33 8.73 -12.73 6.01
CA VAL A 33 8.59 -11.30 6.24
C VAL A 33 7.74 -10.67 5.14
N THR A 34 7.06 -9.58 5.49
CA THR A 34 6.35 -8.75 4.52
C THR A 34 6.89 -7.34 4.62
N ILE A 35 7.35 -6.79 3.49
CA ILE A 35 7.88 -5.44 3.38
C ILE A 35 7.10 -4.65 2.33
N CYS A 36 6.97 -3.35 2.55
CA CYS A 36 6.33 -2.43 1.62
C CYS A 36 7.35 -1.36 1.20
N GLY A 37 7.46 -1.11 -0.09
CA GLY A 37 8.41 -0.14 -0.63
C GLY A 37 8.14 0.18 -2.09
N ILE A 38 9.02 1.00 -2.65
CA ILE A 38 9.02 1.41 -4.05
C ILE A 38 10.18 0.72 -4.77
N ILE A 39 10.00 0.33 -6.01
CA ILE A 39 11.10 -0.21 -6.82
C ILE A 39 12.05 0.93 -7.22
N ALA A 40 13.19 1.02 -6.54
CA ALA A 40 14.27 1.96 -6.87
C ALA A 40 15.18 1.45 -8.00
N GLY A 41 15.18 0.14 -8.24
CA GLY A 41 15.99 -0.46 -9.30
C GLY A 41 15.52 -1.86 -9.66
N LEU A 42 15.66 -2.21 -10.94
CA LEU A 42 15.30 -3.51 -11.50
C LEU A 42 16.46 -4.05 -12.34
N LYS A 43 16.91 -5.25 -12.02
CA LYS A 43 17.96 -5.97 -12.77
C LYS A 43 17.38 -7.30 -13.26
N PRO A 44 16.94 -7.41 -14.53
CA PRO A 44 16.57 -8.69 -15.12
C PRO A 44 17.78 -9.62 -15.18
N LYS A 45 17.56 -10.89 -14.89
CA LYS A 45 18.57 -11.94 -15.01
C LYS A 45 17.98 -13.17 -15.70
N ILE A 46 18.87 -13.97 -16.26
CA ILE A 46 18.54 -15.27 -16.84
C ILE A 46 19.22 -16.34 -15.99
N THR A 47 18.47 -17.36 -15.59
CA THR A 47 19.02 -18.50 -14.83
C THR A 47 19.86 -19.41 -15.74
N LYS A 48 20.64 -20.33 -15.15
CA LYS A 48 21.37 -21.36 -15.91
C LYS A 48 20.45 -22.25 -16.77
N LYS A 49 19.16 -22.32 -16.43
CA LYS A 49 18.12 -23.07 -17.19
C LYS A 49 17.41 -22.21 -18.24
N VAL A 50 17.94 -20.99 -18.50
CA VAL A 50 17.39 -20.02 -19.47
C VAL A 50 16.04 -19.42 -19.05
N ASP A 51 15.63 -19.56 -17.80
CA ASP A 51 14.42 -18.96 -17.28
C ASP A 51 14.68 -17.49 -16.87
N LYS A 52 13.69 -16.63 -17.08
CA LYS A 52 13.76 -15.21 -16.69
C LYS A 52 13.48 -15.04 -15.21
N MET A 53 14.29 -14.25 -14.52
CA MET A 53 14.11 -13.82 -13.15
C MET A 53 14.50 -12.35 -13.01
N ALA A 54 14.26 -11.76 -11.84
CA ALA A 54 14.70 -10.39 -11.55
C ALA A 54 15.27 -10.26 -10.14
N ILE A 55 16.17 -9.29 -9.98
CA ILE A 55 16.55 -8.73 -8.69
C ILE A 55 16.03 -7.31 -8.66
N ILE A 56 15.21 -6.96 -7.68
CA ILE A 56 14.72 -5.61 -7.50
C ILE A 56 15.34 -5.01 -6.23
N ASN A 57 15.68 -3.74 -6.28
CA ASN A 57 16.02 -2.95 -5.11
C ASN A 57 14.73 -2.29 -4.63
N LEU A 58 14.20 -2.76 -3.50
CA LEU A 58 13.02 -2.21 -2.88
C LEU A 58 13.45 -1.19 -1.83
N GLU A 59 12.97 0.03 -1.96
CA GLU A 59 13.26 1.15 -1.08
C GLU A 59 12.05 1.47 -0.21
N ASP A 60 12.27 1.60 1.10
CA ASP A 60 11.32 2.18 2.04
C ASP A 60 11.91 3.48 2.64
N LEU A 61 11.26 4.04 3.66
CA LEU A 61 11.70 5.29 4.29
C LEU A 61 13.01 5.15 5.10
N SER A 62 13.46 3.94 5.35
CA SER A 62 14.61 3.65 6.22
C SER A 62 15.82 3.18 5.42
N GLY A 63 15.64 2.72 4.19
CA GLY A 63 16.72 2.24 3.34
C GLY A 63 16.26 1.37 2.18
N THR A 64 17.18 0.53 1.68
CA THR A 64 16.93 -0.36 0.54
C THR A 64 17.23 -1.82 0.90
N VAL A 65 16.52 -2.74 0.26
CA VAL A 65 16.78 -4.18 0.36
C VAL A 65 16.70 -4.84 -1.02
N GLU A 66 17.58 -5.79 -1.28
CA GLU A 66 17.50 -6.62 -2.48
C GLU A 66 16.39 -7.66 -2.33
N VAL A 67 15.52 -7.75 -3.33
CA VAL A 67 14.46 -8.77 -3.42
C VAL A 67 14.70 -9.63 -4.66
N ILE A 68 14.79 -10.93 -4.45
CA ILE A 68 14.99 -11.90 -5.51
C ILE A 68 13.63 -12.43 -5.96
N VAL A 69 13.29 -12.22 -7.22
CA VAL A 69 12.05 -12.69 -7.85
C VAL A 69 12.40 -13.84 -8.77
N PHE A 70 12.16 -15.06 -8.29
CA PHE A 70 12.44 -16.30 -9.02
C PHE A 70 11.50 -16.48 -10.23
N PRO A 71 11.86 -17.36 -11.20
CA PRO A 71 11.14 -17.49 -12.47
C PRO A 71 9.63 -17.70 -12.36
N ASP A 72 9.18 -18.55 -11.46
CA ASP A 72 7.76 -18.85 -11.28
C ASP A 72 6.97 -17.58 -10.91
N LEU A 73 7.48 -16.84 -9.94
CA LEU A 73 6.89 -15.58 -9.53
C LEU A 73 7.08 -14.48 -10.58
N TYR A 74 8.23 -14.44 -11.24
CA TYR A 74 8.52 -13.46 -12.30
C TYR A 74 7.53 -13.56 -13.46
N THR A 75 7.16 -14.77 -13.86
CA THR A 75 6.21 -14.99 -14.95
C THR A 75 4.86 -14.35 -14.67
N THR A 76 4.40 -14.39 -13.42
CA THR A 76 3.10 -13.83 -13.01
C THR A 76 3.17 -12.35 -12.60
N ALA A 77 4.30 -11.91 -12.04
CA ALA A 77 4.46 -10.59 -11.44
C ALA A 77 5.19 -9.57 -12.33
N SER A 78 5.79 -9.98 -13.45
CA SER A 78 6.65 -9.12 -14.28
C SER A 78 5.99 -7.81 -14.72
N HIS A 79 4.67 -7.82 -14.96
CA HIS A 79 3.90 -6.64 -15.36
C HIS A 79 3.79 -5.58 -14.24
N MET A 80 4.00 -5.97 -12.98
CA MET A 80 4.01 -5.08 -11.81
C MET A 80 5.40 -4.54 -11.48
N LEU A 81 6.47 -5.14 -12.03
CA LEU A 81 7.85 -4.80 -11.71
C LEU A 81 8.33 -3.62 -12.56
N LEU A 82 7.79 -2.45 -12.29
CA LEU A 82 8.17 -1.19 -12.94
C LEU A 82 8.82 -0.26 -11.90
N THR A 83 9.80 0.52 -12.32
CA THR A 83 10.43 1.55 -11.46
C THR A 83 9.36 2.49 -10.89
N ASP A 84 9.57 2.97 -9.68
CA ASP A 84 8.67 3.85 -8.93
C ASP A 84 7.30 3.24 -8.59
N THR A 85 7.14 1.92 -8.78
CA THR A 85 5.90 1.23 -8.42
C THR A 85 5.89 0.83 -6.95
N PRO A 86 4.89 1.28 -6.16
CA PRO A 86 4.73 0.86 -4.77
C PRO A 86 4.23 -0.60 -4.68
N LEU A 87 5.01 -1.44 -4.02
CA LEU A 87 4.75 -2.87 -3.88
C LEU A 87 4.67 -3.30 -2.42
N ILE A 88 3.94 -4.38 -2.19
CA ILE A 88 4.03 -5.22 -1.01
C ILE A 88 4.65 -6.53 -1.43
N VAL A 89 5.74 -6.90 -0.80
CA VAL A 89 6.48 -8.13 -1.05
C VAL A 89 6.46 -9.00 0.20
N ALA A 90 5.94 -10.22 0.08
CA ALA A 90 6.07 -11.25 1.10
C ALA A 90 7.09 -12.30 0.62
N GLY A 91 7.98 -12.70 1.49
CA GLY A 91 9.03 -13.66 1.16
C GLY A 91 9.84 -14.10 2.36
N GLN A 92 10.85 -14.93 2.13
CA GLN A 92 11.75 -15.40 3.16
C GLN A 92 12.99 -14.51 3.22
N LEU A 93 13.34 -14.10 4.42
CA LEU A 93 14.59 -13.37 4.68
C LEU A 93 15.77 -14.31 4.52
N ASP A 94 16.76 -13.90 3.75
CA ASP A 94 18.04 -14.58 3.52
C ASP A 94 19.16 -13.66 4.01
N LYS A 95 19.76 -14.03 5.13
CA LYS A 95 20.86 -13.28 5.74
C LYS A 95 22.18 -13.85 5.27
N SER A 96 23.03 -13.01 4.72
CA SER A 96 24.37 -13.37 4.32
C SER A 96 25.37 -12.30 4.74
N GLU A 97 26.67 -12.63 4.71
CA GLU A 97 27.75 -11.66 4.92
C GLU A 97 27.72 -10.49 3.91
N GLN A 98 27.04 -10.69 2.78
CA GLN A 98 26.88 -9.67 1.72
C GLN A 98 25.63 -8.79 1.94
N GLY A 99 24.92 -8.95 3.05
CA GLY A 99 23.72 -8.21 3.40
C GLY A 99 22.44 -9.06 3.35
N ASN A 100 21.34 -8.44 3.78
CA ASN A 100 20.04 -9.05 3.80
C ASN A 100 19.39 -9.05 2.42
N LYS A 101 18.77 -10.17 2.04
CA LYS A 101 17.98 -10.31 0.82
C LYS A 101 16.64 -10.95 1.15
N ILE A 102 15.62 -10.65 0.36
CA ILE A 102 14.31 -11.28 0.49
C ILE A 102 14.06 -12.16 -0.74
N LYS A 103 13.87 -13.44 -0.53
CA LYS A 103 13.39 -14.37 -1.57
C LYS A 103 11.89 -14.23 -1.67
N ALA A 104 11.42 -13.49 -2.68
CA ALA A 104 10.00 -13.19 -2.83
C ALA A 104 9.18 -14.46 -3.11
N VAL A 105 8.06 -14.59 -2.42
CA VAL A 105 7.05 -15.64 -2.61
C VAL A 105 5.77 -15.04 -3.19
N ARG A 106 5.41 -13.81 -2.78
CA ARG A 106 4.23 -13.08 -3.27
C ARG A 106 4.57 -11.61 -3.45
N ILE A 107 4.04 -11.02 -4.51
CA ILE A 107 4.14 -9.59 -4.82
C ILE A 107 2.74 -9.08 -5.14
N HIS A 108 2.38 -7.93 -4.58
CA HIS A 108 1.12 -7.24 -4.85
C HIS A 108 1.37 -5.74 -5.02
N LEU A 109 0.60 -5.11 -5.89
CA LEU A 109 0.55 -3.66 -5.96
C LEU A 109 -0.09 -3.12 -4.67
N LEU A 110 0.54 -2.14 -4.04
CA LEU A 110 0.01 -1.50 -2.84
C LEU A 110 -1.40 -0.93 -3.09
N ALA A 111 -1.64 -0.37 -4.27
CA ALA A 111 -2.93 0.17 -4.67
C ALA A 111 -4.05 -0.90 -4.67
N GLU A 112 -3.76 -2.12 -5.12
CA GLU A 112 -4.74 -3.22 -5.12
C GLU A 112 -5.06 -3.72 -3.72
N VAL A 113 -4.04 -3.83 -2.86
CA VAL A 113 -4.23 -4.26 -1.47
C VAL A 113 -5.03 -3.21 -0.69
N LYS A 114 -4.78 -1.92 -0.94
CA LYS A 114 -5.61 -0.84 -0.38
C LYS A 114 -7.06 -0.97 -0.80
N LYS A 115 -7.34 -1.19 -2.10
CA LYS A 115 -8.70 -1.38 -2.61
C LYS A 115 -9.42 -2.54 -1.90
N ARG A 116 -8.75 -3.69 -1.77
CA ARG A 116 -9.32 -4.88 -1.11
C ARG A 116 -9.49 -4.72 0.40
N GLY A 117 -8.63 -3.93 1.05
CA GLY A 117 -8.64 -3.71 2.50
C GLY A 117 -9.54 -2.58 2.96
N THR A 118 -10.04 -1.74 2.06
CA THR A 118 -10.94 -0.62 2.42
C THR A 118 -12.37 -1.12 2.45
N THR A 119 -12.92 -1.30 3.65
CA THR A 119 -14.29 -1.78 3.86
C THR A 119 -15.30 -0.66 4.07
N ARG A 120 -14.85 0.53 4.45
CA ARG A 120 -15.66 1.73 4.65
C ARG A 120 -14.83 3.00 4.59
N MET A 121 -15.45 4.12 4.32
CA MET A 121 -14.88 5.45 4.42
C MET A 121 -15.54 6.21 5.57
N ASP A 122 -14.76 6.73 6.49
CA ASP A 122 -15.21 7.55 7.61
C ASP A 122 -14.75 9.00 7.40
N ILE A 123 -15.70 9.93 7.36
CA ILE A 123 -15.46 11.38 7.21
C ILE A 123 -15.84 12.06 8.52
N LEU A 124 -14.84 12.68 9.16
CA LEU A 124 -15.04 13.43 10.39
C LEU A 124 -15.37 14.88 10.06
N LEU A 125 -16.53 15.35 10.49
CA LEU A 125 -16.99 16.72 10.32
C LEU A 125 -17.17 17.38 11.69
N ASN A 126 -16.71 18.63 11.81
CA ASN A 126 -16.99 19.45 12.96
C ASN A 126 -18.43 20.01 12.83
N ALA A 127 -19.31 19.70 13.79
CA ALA A 127 -20.68 20.18 13.76
C ALA A 127 -20.79 21.69 14.00
N THR A 128 -19.76 22.31 14.61
CA THR A 128 -19.73 23.77 14.86
C THR A 128 -19.52 24.51 13.54
N GLY A 129 -20.51 25.29 13.14
CA GLY A 129 -20.47 26.09 11.91
C GLY A 129 -20.75 25.29 10.63
N LEU A 130 -21.07 23.99 10.72
CA LEU A 130 -21.44 23.18 9.58
C LEU A 130 -22.79 23.62 9.04
N THR A 131 -22.83 24.02 7.78
CA THR A 131 -24.04 24.45 7.08
C THR A 131 -24.61 23.37 6.18
N GLN A 132 -25.86 23.55 5.74
CA GLN A 132 -26.46 22.64 4.77
C GLN A 132 -25.71 22.66 3.43
N ASP A 133 -25.18 23.82 3.03
CA ASP A 133 -24.39 23.96 1.81
C ASP A 133 -23.07 23.16 1.87
N ASP A 134 -22.45 23.06 3.03
CA ASP A 134 -21.24 22.26 3.20
C ASP A 134 -21.55 20.76 3.06
N LEU A 135 -22.67 20.29 3.57
CA LEU A 135 -23.13 18.92 3.38
C LEU A 135 -23.44 18.61 1.90
N VAL A 136 -24.02 19.59 1.18
CA VAL A 136 -24.26 19.47 -0.27
C VAL A 136 -22.94 19.40 -1.03
N LYS A 137 -21.94 20.19 -0.67
CA LYS A 137 -20.57 20.12 -1.27
C LYS A 137 -19.94 18.76 -1.03
N VAL A 138 -19.96 18.24 0.21
CA VAL A 138 -19.45 16.89 0.53
C VAL A 138 -20.17 15.83 -0.31
N LYS A 139 -21.51 15.89 -0.39
CA LYS A 139 -22.29 14.98 -1.24
C LYS A 139 -21.84 15.02 -2.71
N ASN A 140 -21.68 16.22 -3.26
CA ASN A 140 -21.29 16.39 -4.66
C ASN A 140 -19.89 15.83 -4.94
N ILE A 141 -18.94 16.03 -4.01
CA ILE A 141 -17.61 15.42 -4.11
C ILE A 141 -17.71 13.90 -4.11
N LEU A 142 -18.45 13.31 -3.15
CA LEU A 142 -18.60 11.86 -3.06
C LEU A 142 -19.22 11.25 -4.33
N LEU A 143 -20.16 11.96 -4.95
CA LEU A 143 -20.81 11.52 -6.19
C LEU A 143 -19.87 11.52 -7.42
N GLN A 144 -18.76 12.25 -7.38
CA GLN A 144 -17.75 12.22 -8.44
C GLN A 144 -16.88 10.95 -8.39
N TYR A 145 -16.76 10.32 -7.22
CA TYR A 145 -15.91 9.15 -6.99
C TYR A 145 -16.75 7.91 -6.69
N LYS A 146 -17.72 7.61 -7.53
CA LYS A 146 -18.62 6.46 -7.34
C LYS A 146 -17.88 5.13 -7.29
N GLY A 147 -18.23 4.28 -6.32
CA GLY A 147 -17.64 2.95 -6.10
C GLY A 147 -18.50 2.08 -5.21
N ASP A 148 -17.88 1.10 -4.53
CA ASP A 148 -18.59 0.09 -3.73
C ASP A 148 -18.41 0.25 -2.22
N ILE A 149 -17.64 1.28 -1.78
CA ILE A 149 -17.30 1.47 -0.38
C ILE A 149 -18.34 2.36 0.30
N PRO A 150 -19.00 1.89 1.39
CA PRO A 150 -19.94 2.69 2.14
C PRO A 150 -19.26 3.86 2.84
N VAL A 151 -19.93 5.00 2.89
CA VAL A 151 -19.46 6.23 3.54
C VAL A 151 -20.24 6.47 4.82
N TYR A 152 -19.50 6.84 5.87
CA TYR A 152 -20.05 7.23 7.17
C TYR A 152 -19.55 8.62 7.53
N LEU A 153 -20.47 9.47 7.99
CA LEU A 153 -20.14 10.79 8.51
C LEU A 153 -20.13 10.76 10.04
N HIS A 154 -19.06 11.21 10.61
CA HIS A 154 -18.90 11.41 12.04
C HIS A 154 -19.06 12.90 12.34
N LEU A 155 -20.17 13.29 12.94
CA LEU A 155 -20.41 14.67 13.37
C LEU A 155 -19.92 14.83 14.82
N ARG A 156 -18.85 15.59 15.00
CA ARG A 156 -18.29 15.89 16.33
C ARG A 156 -18.77 17.24 16.84
N ASN A 157 -19.45 17.23 17.98
CA ASN A 157 -19.87 18.43 18.69
C ASN A 157 -18.78 18.95 19.66
N PRO A 158 -18.76 20.25 20.02
CA PRO A 158 -17.82 20.81 21.02
C PRO A 158 -17.86 20.08 22.37
N SER A 159 -19.00 19.51 22.74
CA SER A 159 -19.16 18.68 23.95
C SER A 159 -18.60 17.27 23.82
N ARG A 160 -17.80 16.98 22.77
CA ARG A 160 -17.21 15.65 22.44
C ARG A 160 -18.22 14.52 22.20
N LYS A 161 -19.48 14.81 22.06
CA LYS A 161 -20.47 13.84 21.58
C LYS A 161 -20.30 13.68 20.07
N GLU A 162 -20.22 12.44 19.64
CA GLU A 162 -20.09 12.07 18.23
C GLU A 162 -21.37 11.38 17.76
N SER A 163 -21.91 11.83 16.62
CA SER A 163 -23.04 11.21 15.96
C SER A 163 -22.57 10.58 14.67
N LEU A 164 -22.82 9.27 14.51
CA LEU A 164 -22.50 8.51 13.31
C LEU A 164 -23.70 8.47 12.37
N ILE A 165 -23.52 8.94 11.15
CA ILE A 165 -24.55 8.95 10.11
C ILE A 165 -24.07 8.12 8.92
N SER A 166 -24.83 7.09 8.57
CA SER A 166 -24.61 6.37 7.30
C SER A 166 -25.15 7.20 6.13
N VAL A 167 -24.29 7.51 5.17
CA VAL A 167 -24.66 8.28 3.98
C VAL A 167 -25.30 7.34 2.98
N GLY A 168 -26.57 6.99 3.15
CA GLY A 168 -27.43 6.26 2.22
C GLY A 168 -26.78 5.16 1.36
N ARG A 169 -27.56 4.21 0.88
CA ARG A 169 -27.03 3.11 0.02
C ARG A 169 -26.58 3.59 -1.35
N ASP A 170 -27.04 4.76 -1.78
CA ASP A 170 -26.78 5.31 -3.12
C ASP A 170 -25.48 6.11 -3.22
N ILE A 171 -24.84 6.40 -2.09
CA ILE A 171 -23.57 7.13 -2.03
C ILE A 171 -22.50 6.17 -1.52
N ARG A 172 -21.79 5.58 -2.46
CA ARG A 172 -20.62 4.73 -2.25
C ARG A 172 -19.47 5.25 -3.08
N VAL A 173 -18.26 5.09 -2.60
CA VAL A 173 -17.07 5.66 -3.22
C VAL A 173 -16.03 4.59 -3.58
N THR A 174 -15.12 4.94 -4.49
CA THR A 174 -13.89 4.18 -4.72
C THR A 174 -12.87 4.49 -3.62
N PRO A 175 -12.00 3.54 -3.25
CA PRO A 175 -10.92 3.79 -2.30
C PRO A 175 -9.86 4.71 -2.88
#